data_7261f02e00bb5795a6e185099cdc0749
#
_entry.id   7261f02e00bb5795a6e185099cdc0749
#
_cell.length_a   1.000
_cell.length_b   1.000
_cell.length_c   1.000
_cell.angle_alpha   90.00
_cell.angle_beta   90.00
_cell.angle_gamma   90.00
#
_symmetry.space_group_name_H-M   'P 1'
#
loop_
_entity.id
_entity.type
_entity.pdbx_description
1 polymer ?
#
loop_
_entity_poly.entity_id
_entity_poly.type
_entity_poly.pdbx_seq_one_letter_code
_entity_poly.pdbx_strand_id
1 'polypeptide(L)'
;MRKRVAIGLLVLLAASLSAAAAADDLKGADAILCTAVQAMVCTEDGDCVVDNPWAFNIPQFLEVDLKAKKVSTTKASGEERSSPLRTVERDADVIYLQGLENGRAFSLVINESSGMLSAAVARDGKSVGVFGACTPMPSPMPTK
;
A
#
# COMPACT_ATOMS: atom_id res chain seq x y z
N MET A 1 -65.08 8.71 -34.25
CA MET A 1 -64.06 9.54 -33.57
C MET A 1 -63.22 8.66 -32.63
N ARG A 2 -62.04 8.25 -33.01
CA ARG A 2 -61.14 7.45 -32.19
C ARG A 2 -59.95 8.34 -31.79
N LYS A 3 -59.91 8.76 -30.52
CA LYS A 3 -58.77 9.47 -29.94
C LYS A 3 -57.62 8.50 -29.70
N ARG A 4 -56.54 8.69 -30.41
CA ARG A 4 -55.26 7.99 -30.16
C ARG A 4 -54.51 8.70 -29.06
N VAL A 5 -54.35 8.06 -27.88
CA VAL A 5 -53.50 8.51 -26.81
C VAL A 5 -52.11 8.02 -27.11
N ALA A 6 -51.17 8.93 -27.36
CA ALA A 6 -49.76 8.62 -27.51
C ALA A 6 -49.12 8.60 -26.11
N ILE A 7 -48.72 7.40 -25.66
CA ILE A 7 -47.96 7.22 -24.43
C ILE A 7 -46.49 7.45 -24.77
N GLY A 8 -45.96 8.61 -24.36
CA GLY A 8 -44.54 8.91 -24.46
C GLY A 8 -43.76 8.13 -23.41
N LEU A 9 -42.94 7.19 -23.86
CA LEU A 9 -42.03 6.41 -23.01
C LEU A 9 -40.81 7.29 -22.69
N LEU A 10 -40.76 7.86 -21.47
CA LEU A 10 -39.63 8.62 -20.97
C LEU A 10 -38.57 7.63 -20.46
N VAL A 11 -37.55 7.35 -21.27
CA VAL A 11 -36.40 6.56 -20.86
C VAL A 11 -35.46 7.44 -20.04
N LEU A 12 -35.51 7.32 -18.72
CA LEU A 12 -34.50 7.90 -17.82
C LEU A 12 -33.19 7.10 -17.96
N LEU A 13 -32.24 7.67 -18.68
CA LEU A 13 -30.85 7.19 -18.70
C LEU A 13 -30.19 7.58 -17.37
N ALA A 14 -30.18 6.65 -16.41
CA ALA A 14 -29.39 6.80 -15.19
C ALA A 14 -27.92 6.64 -15.56
N ALA A 15 -27.21 7.75 -15.76
CA ALA A 15 -25.78 7.79 -15.85
C ALA A 15 -25.19 7.45 -14.46
N SER A 16 -24.79 6.19 -14.27
CA SER A 16 -23.99 5.78 -13.12
C SER A 16 -22.62 6.43 -13.24
N LEU A 17 -22.41 7.56 -12.50
CA LEU A 17 -21.07 8.09 -12.25
C LEU A 17 -20.34 7.05 -11.37
N SER A 18 -19.56 6.19 -11.99
CA SER A 18 -18.52 5.44 -11.28
C SER A 18 -17.51 6.46 -10.81
N ALA A 19 -17.55 6.83 -9.52
CA ALA A 19 -16.46 7.53 -8.88
C ALA A 19 -15.25 6.60 -8.95
N ALA A 20 -14.36 6.81 -9.92
CA ALA A 20 -13.04 6.24 -9.89
C ALA A 20 -12.40 6.75 -8.61
N ALA A 21 -12.10 5.84 -7.66
CA ALA A 21 -11.27 6.17 -6.52
C ALA A 21 -9.97 6.71 -7.09
N ALA A 22 -9.75 8.02 -6.93
CA ALA A 22 -8.50 8.63 -7.32
C ALA A 22 -7.41 7.98 -6.48
N ALA A 23 -6.45 7.32 -7.13
CA ALA A 23 -5.26 6.86 -6.45
C ALA A 23 -4.55 8.07 -5.87
N ASP A 24 -4.18 8.00 -4.59
CA ASP A 24 -3.49 9.08 -3.93
C ASP A 24 -2.09 9.24 -4.54
N ASP A 25 -1.82 10.41 -5.11
CA ASP A 25 -0.52 10.75 -5.68
C ASP A 25 0.48 10.95 -4.53
N LEU A 26 1.53 10.14 -4.51
CA LEU A 26 2.60 10.19 -3.52
C LEU A 26 3.73 11.15 -3.91
N LYS A 27 3.63 11.85 -5.05
CA LYS A 27 4.66 12.77 -5.52
C LYS A 27 4.94 13.86 -4.48
N GLY A 28 6.20 13.95 -4.08
CA GLY A 28 6.65 14.92 -3.09
C GLY A 28 6.30 14.58 -1.64
N ALA A 29 5.61 13.46 -1.35
CA ALA A 29 5.38 13.02 0.00
C ALA A 29 6.68 12.51 0.63
N ASP A 30 6.99 12.97 1.84
CA ASP A 30 8.13 12.50 2.64
C ASP A 30 7.71 11.46 3.69
N ALA A 31 6.43 11.45 4.04
CA ALA A 31 5.83 10.49 4.96
C ALA A 31 4.65 9.79 4.28
N ILE A 32 4.63 8.47 4.33
CA ILE A 32 3.70 7.61 3.60
C ILE A 32 3.14 6.58 4.56
N LEU A 33 1.83 6.37 4.53
CA LEU A 33 1.16 5.26 5.22
C LEU A 33 0.88 4.15 4.21
N CYS A 34 1.38 2.97 4.46
CA CYS A 34 1.14 1.78 3.63
C CYS A 34 0.30 0.76 4.36
N THR A 35 -0.62 0.13 3.65
CA THR A 35 -1.45 -0.98 4.14
C THR A 35 -1.05 -2.26 3.41
N ALA A 36 -0.64 -3.29 4.16
CA ALA A 36 -0.46 -4.63 3.63
C ALA A 36 -1.84 -5.29 3.47
N VAL A 37 -2.13 -5.79 2.27
CA VAL A 37 -3.44 -6.39 1.93
C VAL A 37 -3.34 -7.89 1.81
N GLN A 38 -2.26 -8.40 1.21
CA GLN A 38 -2.03 -9.81 1.00
C GLN A 38 -0.55 -10.14 1.20
N ALA A 39 -0.27 -11.32 1.75
CA ALA A 39 1.08 -11.83 1.89
C ALA A 39 1.19 -13.27 1.38
N MET A 40 2.36 -13.62 0.89
CA MET A 40 2.76 -14.95 0.48
C MET A 40 4.07 -15.32 1.16
N VAL A 41 4.10 -16.45 1.81
CA VAL A 41 5.32 -16.99 2.44
C VAL A 41 5.70 -18.28 1.75
N CYS A 42 6.94 -18.35 1.26
CA CYS A 42 7.51 -19.54 0.67
C CYS A 42 8.67 -20.06 1.51
N THR A 43 8.79 -21.38 1.61
CA THR A 43 9.89 -22.07 2.30
C THR A 43 10.87 -22.67 1.31
N GLU A 44 12.03 -23.09 1.79
CA GLU A 44 13.09 -23.73 0.99
C GLU A 44 12.63 -25.04 0.32
N ASP A 45 11.63 -25.73 0.89
CA ASP A 45 11.02 -26.92 0.30
C ASP A 45 10.14 -26.64 -0.91
N GLY A 46 9.92 -25.36 -1.25
CA GLY A 46 9.10 -24.94 -2.37
C GLY A 46 7.62 -24.73 -2.04
N ASP A 47 7.21 -24.96 -0.80
CA ASP A 47 5.83 -24.72 -0.36
C ASP A 47 5.57 -23.23 -0.16
N CYS A 48 4.50 -22.74 -0.76
CA CYS A 48 4.07 -21.35 -0.64
C CYS A 48 2.63 -21.30 -0.12
N VAL A 49 2.40 -20.43 0.88
CA VAL A 49 1.09 -20.17 1.47
C VAL A 49 0.74 -18.70 1.26
N VAL A 50 -0.45 -18.43 0.77
CA VAL A 50 -1.01 -17.08 0.61
C VAL A 50 -2.08 -16.88 1.66
N ASP A 51 -1.98 -15.80 2.43
CA ASP A 51 -2.96 -15.45 3.46
C ASP A 51 -2.91 -13.95 3.76
N ASN A 52 -3.73 -13.53 4.69
CA ASN A 52 -3.70 -12.17 5.23
C ASN A 52 -2.37 -11.91 5.95
N PRO A 53 -1.83 -10.68 5.88
CA PRO A 53 -0.54 -10.34 6.49
C PRO A 53 -0.42 -10.72 7.97
N TRP A 54 -1.46 -10.51 8.77
CA TRP A 54 -1.44 -10.84 10.20
C TRP A 54 -1.30 -12.33 10.51
N ALA A 55 -1.70 -13.23 9.60
CA ALA A 55 -1.47 -14.67 9.75
C ALA A 55 0.02 -15.01 9.82
N PHE A 56 0.87 -14.16 9.25
CA PHE A 56 2.32 -14.28 9.24
C PHE A 56 3.03 -13.28 10.18
N ASN A 57 2.30 -12.65 11.10
CA ASN A 57 2.82 -11.61 11.99
C ASN A 57 3.45 -10.42 11.23
N ILE A 58 2.88 -10.09 10.06
CA ILE A 58 3.23 -8.92 9.28
C ILE A 58 2.29 -7.78 9.69
N PRO A 59 2.80 -6.60 10.06
CA PRO A 59 1.97 -5.46 10.41
C PRO A 59 1.06 -5.07 9.25
N GLN A 60 -0.21 -4.83 9.52
CA GLN A 60 -1.15 -4.40 8.49
C GLN A 60 -0.84 -2.98 8.01
N PHE A 61 -0.42 -2.10 8.93
CA PHE A 61 -0.10 -0.70 8.62
C PHE A 61 1.36 -0.40 8.92
N LEU A 62 2.01 0.28 7.98
CA LEU A 62 3.39 0.71 8.07
C LEU A 62 3.49 2.20 7.74
N GLU A 63 4.19 2.94 8.58
CA GLU A 63 4.60 4.30 8.31
C GLU A 63 6.01 4.30 7.69
N VAL A 64 6.14 4.92 6.53
CA VAL A 64 7.43 5.12 5.85
C VAL A 64 7.82 6.58 5.96
N ASP A 65 8.90 6.85 6.64
CA ASP A 65 9.51 8.18 6.72
C ASP A 65 10.76 8.19 5.82
N LEU A 66 10.64 8.84 4.66
CA LEU A 66 11.70 8.90 3.67
C LEU A 66 12.87 9.81 4.10
N LYS A 67 12.58 10.86 4.88
CA LYS A 67 13.61 11.75 5.42
C LYS A 67 14.40 11.11 6.55
N ALA A 68 13.70 10.50 7.51
CA ALA A 68 14.33 9.78 8.61
C ALA A 68 14.90 8.42 8.18
N LYS A 69 14.62 7.99 6.96
CA LYS A 69 15.04 6.70 6.39
C LYS A 69 14.67 5.52 7.29
N LYS A 70 13.39 5.41 7.59
CA LYS A 70 12.87 4.31 8.42
C LYS A 70 11.48 3.87 7.98
N VAL A 71 11.18 2.61 8.25
CA VAL A 71 9.83 2.05 8.23
C VAL A 71 9.47 1.67 9.66
N SER A 72 8.27 2.02 10.11
CA SER A 72 7.80 1.71 11.45
C SER A 72 6.35 1.24 11.44
N THR A 73 5.94 0.54 12.49
CA THR A 73 4.52 0.28 12.75
C THR A 73 3.84 1.56 13.21
N THR A 74 2.52 1.65 12.99
CA THR A 74 1.74 2.78 13.48
C THR A 74 1.58 2.72 15.01
N LYS A 75 1.47 3.87 15.66
CA LYS A 75 1.17 3.93 17.10
C LYS A 75 -0.14 3.25 17.46
N ALA A 76 -1.12 3.31 16.55
CA ALA A 76 -2.43 2.68 16.73
C ALA A 76 -2.37 1.15 16.76
N SER A 77 -1.34 0.52 16.20
CA SER A 77 -1.16 -0.93 16.23
C SER A 77 -0.83 -1.48 17.63
N GLY A 78 -0.36 -0.62 18.54
CA GLY A 78 0.16 -1.03 19.84
C GLY A 78 1.53 -1.73 19.77
N GLU A 79 2.13 -1.80 18.58
CA GLU A 79 3.45 -2.37 18.36
C GLU A 79 4.48 -1.26 18.14
N GLU A 80 5.62 -1.37 18.79
CA GLU A 80 6.74 -0.45 18.60
C GLU A 80 7.85 -1.14 17.81
N ARG A 81 7.60 -1.37 16.51
CA ARG A 81 8.63 -1.90 15.58
C ARG A 81 9.10 -0.79 14.65
N SER A 82 10.40 -0.73 14.43
CA SER A 82 11.02 0.20 13.49
C SER A 82 12.24 -0.43 12.84
N SER A 83 12.37 -0.27 11.54
CA SER A 83 13.48 -0.79 10.75
C SER A 83 14.15 0.34 9.98
N PRO A 84 15.48 0.49 10.06
CA PRO A 84 16.21 1.48 9.29
C PRO A 84 16.26 1.12 7.81
N LEU A 85 16.14 2.11 6.94
CA LEU A 85 16.33 1.99 5.50
C LEU A 85 17.80 2.30 5.16
N ARG A 86 18.43 1.42 4.42
CA ARG A 86 19.78 1.60 3.88
C ARG A 86 19.76 2.38 2.58
N THR A 87 18.73 2.13 1.76
CA THR A 87 18.52 2.78 0.47
C THR A 87 17.13 3.41 0.46
N VAL A 88 17.08 4.65 0.01
CA VAL A 88 15.85 5.40 -0.31
C VAL A 88 16.14 6.10 -1.63
N GLU A 89 15.53 5.63 -2.70
CA GLU A 89 15.72 6.17 -4.05
C GLU A 89 14.37 6.41 -4.71
N ARG A 90 14.30 7.48 -5.49
CA ARG A 90 13.19 7.77 -6.40
C ARG A 90 13.73 7.80 -7.82
N ASP A 91 13.13 7.02 -8.69
CA ASP A 91 13.43 7.02 -10.11
C ASP A 91 12.12 6.96 -10.91
N ALA A 92 11.94 7.92 -11.81
CA ALA A 92 10.68 8.17 -12.51
C ALA A 92 9.51 8.32 -11.51
N ASP A 93 8.53 7.43 -11.56
CA ASP A 93 7.35 7.43 -10.69
C ASP A 93 7.40 6.28 -9.65
N VAL A 94 8.60 5.86 -9.24
CA VAL A 94 8.78 4.72 -8.32
C VAL A 94 9.72 5.08 -7.17
N ILE A 95 9.31 4.69 -5.96
CA ILE A 95 10.13 4.76 -4.77
C ILE A 95 10.68 3.36 -4.47
N TYR A 96 12.00 3.26 -4.36
CA TYR A 96 12.74 2.05 -4.00
C TYR A 96 13.30 2.19 -2.60
N LEU A 97 12.96 1.24 -1.73
CA LEU A 97 13.40 1.21 -0.34
C LEU A 97 14.04 -0.14 -0.05
N GLN A 98 15.17 -0.14 0.64
CA GLN A 98 15.84 -1.37 1.06
C GLN A 98 16.37 -1.24 2.47
N GLY A 99 16.36 -2.35 3.21
CA GLY A 99 16.88 -2.40 4.57
C GLY A 99 17.32 -3.79 5.00
N LEU A 100 18.04 -3.82 6.11
CA LEU A 100 18.51 -5.02 6.77
C LEU A 100 18.18 -4.91 8.26
N GLU A 101 17.55 -5.92 8.81
CA GLU A 101 17.19 -5.95 10.22
C GLU A 101 16.99 -7.38 10.72
N ASN A 102 17.53 -7.70 11.89
CA ASN A 102 17.29 -8.97 12.59
C ASN A 102 17.41 -10.22 11.70
N GLY A 103 18.50 -10.31 10.90
CA GLY A 103 18.77 -11.46 10.04
C GLY A 103 17.89 -11.57 8.80
N ARG A 104 17.25 -10.47 8.40
CA ARG A 104 16.45 -10.39 7.17
C ARG A 104 16.86 -9.18 6.31
N ALA A 105 16.79 -9.38 5.00
CA ALA A 105 16.85 -8.31 4.02
C ALA A 105 15.44 -8.04 3.52
N PHE A 106 15.09 -6.77 3.31
CA PHE A 106 13.81 -6.40 2.75
C PHE A 106 13.94 -5.30 1.70
N SER A 107 13.02 -5.31 0.75
CA SER A 107 12.86 -4.26 -0.24
C SER A 107 11.38 -3.93 -0.41
N LEU A 108 11.07 -2.65 -0.61
CA LEU A 108 9.75 -2.17 -0.97
C LEU A 108 9.87 -1.40 -2.27
N VAL A 109 8.90 -1.60 -3.14
CA VAL A 109 8.71 -0.85 -4.39
C VAL A 109 7.33 -0.23 -4.35
N ILE A 110 7.26 1.09 -4.42
CA ILE A 110 6.02 1.86 -4.33
C ILE A 110 5.88 2.69 -5.59
N ASN A 111 4.79 2.51 -6.33
CA ASN A 111 4.48 3.37 -7.47
C ASN A 111 3.84 4.67 -6.95
N GLU A 112 4.42 5.83 -7.27
CA GLU A 112 3.99 7.12 -6.74
C GLU A 112 2.62 7.56 -7.25
N SER A 113 2.29 7.25 -8.50
CA SER A 113 1.02 7.69 -9.11
C SER A 113 -0.17 6.80 -8.75
N SER A 114 0.05 5.53 -8.44
CA SER A 114 -1.01 4.58 -8.08
C SER A 114 -1.05 4.22 -6.60
N GLY A 115 0.00 4.54 -5.85
CA GLY A 115 0.15 4.11 -4.46
C GLY A 115 0.39 2.59 -4.30
N MET A 116 0.50 1.82 -5.38
CA MET A 116 0.67 0.36 -5.28
C MET A 116 2.00 0.00 -4.63
N LEU A 117 1.94 -0.90 -3.65
CA LEU A 117 3.07 -1.43 -2.92
C LEU A 117 3.32 -2.89 -3.29
N SER A 118 4.58 -3.19 -3.58
CA SER A 118 5.12 -4.56 -3.58
C SER A 118 6.32 -4.61 -2.66
N ALA A 119 6.35 -5.57 -1.75
CA ALA A 119 7.47 -5.78 -0.85
C ALA A 119 7.97 -7.21 -0.89
N ALA A 120 9.27 -7.38 -0.72
CA ALA A 120 9.90 -8.68 -0.59
C ALA A 120 10.79 -8.71 0.66
N VAL A 121 10.72 -9.80 1.40
CA VAL A 121 11.56 -10.04 2.58
C VAL A 121 12.23 -11.40 2.41
N ALA A 122 13.54 -11.43 2.52
CA ALA A 122 14.33 -12.65 2.50
C ALA A 122 14.96 -12.87 3.87
N ARG A 123 14.89 -14.10 4.36
CA ARG A 123 15.54 -14.57 5.56
C ARG A 123 15.90 -16.05 5.38
N ASP A 124 16.69 -16.57 6.29
CA ASP A 124 17.13 -17.96 6.22
C ASP A 124 15.96 -18.95 6.03
N GLY A 125 16.02 -19.73 4.95
CA GLY A 125 15.03 -20.74 4.58
C GLY A 125 13.63 -20.22 4.20
N LYS A 126 13.43 -18.87 4.11
CA LYS A 126 12.10 -18.29 3.80
C LYS A 126 12.18 -17.04 2.94
N SER A 127 11.19 -16.88 2.08
CA SER A 127 10.92 -15.63 1.39
C SER A 127 9.47 -15.21 1.60
N VAL A 128 9.24 -13.91 1.67
CA VAL A 128 7.91 -13.33 1.88
C VAL A 128 7.67 -12.27 0.81
N GLY A 129 6.57 -12.40 0.10
CA GLY A 129 6.03 -11.36 -0.77
C GLY A 129 4.85 -10.68 -0.08
N VAL A 130 4.76 -9.35 -0.16
CA VAL A 130 3.64 -8.58 0.39
C VAL A 130 3.15 -7.61 -0.67
N PHE A 131 1.84 -7.55 -0.86
CA PHE A 131 1.17 -6.60 -1.75
C PHE A 131 0.26 -5.70 -0.94
N GLY A 132 0.17 -4.45 -1.35
CA GLY A 132 -0.62 -3.46 -0.65
C GLY A 132 -0.75 -2.14 -1.39
N ALA A 133 -1.14 -1.12 -0.66
CA ALA A 133 -1.29 0.23 -1.17
C ALA A 133 -0.84 1.26 -0.14
N CYS A 134 -0.42 2.41 -0.63
CA CYS A 134 0.09 3.50 0.16
C CYS A 134 -0.65 4.80 -0.15
N THR A 135 -0.70 5.68 0.86
CA THR A 135 -1.26 7.03 0.78
C THR A 135 -0.31 8.03 1.44
N PRO A 136 -0.27 9.30 1.01
CA PRO A 136 0.54 10.30 1.71
C PRO A 136 0.00 10.51 3.13
N MET A 137 0.89 10.62 4.09
CA MET A 137 0.51 11.04 5.43
C MET A 137 0.41 12.58 5.48
N PRO A 138 -0.61 13.13 6.14
CA PRO A 138 -0.68 14.56 6.33
C PRO A 138 0.56 15.03 7.13
N SER A 139 1.19 16.11 6.64
CA SER A 139 2.24 16.76 7.42
C SER A 139 1.70 17.18 8.79
N PRO A 140 2.46 17.00 9.88
CA PRO A 140 2.03 17.49 11.18
C PRO A 140 1.67 18.98 11.06
N MET A 141 0.45 19.34 11.46
CA MET A 141 0.06 20.75 11.48
C MET A 141 1.04 21.52 12.39
N PRO A 142 1.56 22.68 11.95
CA PRO A 142 2.41 23.48 12.80
C PRO A 142 1.61 23.83 14.05
N THR A 143 2.08 23.39 15.20
CA THR A 143 1.56 23.83 16.51
C THR A 143 1.83 25.33 16.63
N LYS A 144 0.73 26.11 16.68
CA LYS A 144 0.79 27.55 16.99
C LYS A 144 1.20 27.76 18.43
#